data_c6b4dc47b95f8003506b65f08841c5db
#
_entry.id   c6b4dc47b95f8003506b65f08841c5db
#
_cell.length_a   1.000
_cell.length_b   1.000
_cell.length_c   1.000
_cell.angle_alpha   90.00
_cell.angle_beta   90.00
_cell.angle_gamma   90.00
#
_symmetry.space_group_name_H-M   'P 1'
#
loop_
_entity.id
_entity.type
_entity.pdbx_description
1 polymer ?
#
loop_
_entity_poly.entity_id
_entity_poly.type
_entity_poly.pdbx_seq_one_letter_code
_entity_poly.pdbx_strand_id
1 'polypeptide(L)'
;MTVDTCAYCVSCPNRLFNTGRNIEVGIGCITSDTVLVISRAYAKENRDRFIGILKAMWLDITNYELLEQCYVTYDIKCPRYPSYNVTKDANIHCNRIMCKELAPIKYKFMIIFGRAWNTVLPGNSTFKSFYSNGYHILYIPLNLTKLGDAEHIKAIKSKLAKAIQHFNKYRYMRT
;
A
#
# COMPACT_ATOMS: atom_id res chain seq x y z
N MET A 1 -12.15 -13.81 -0.66
CA MET A 1 -12.77 -12.73 -1.45
C MET A 1 -12.21 -12.81 -2.86
N THR A 2 -12.97 -13.31 -3.83
CA THR A 2 -12.57 -13.29 -5.25
C THR A 2 -12.99 -11.94 -5.81
N VAL A 3 -12.03 -11.04 -6.00
CA VAL A 3 -12.28 -9.84 -6.79
C VAL A 3 -12.45 -10.31 -8.24
N ASP A 4 -13.64 -10.11 -8.78
CA ASP A 4 -13.91 -10.46 -10.17
C ASP A 4 -12.95 -9.66 -11.07
N THR A 5 -12.01 -10.39 -11.65
CA THR A 5 -10.79 -9.86 -12.26
C THR A 5 -11.06 -9.21 -13.60
N CYS A 6 -12.26 -9.34 -14.13
CA CYS A 6 -12.34 -9.32 -15.57
C CYS A 6 -12.56 -7.97 -16.23
N ALA A 7 -13.47 -7.13 -15.77
CA ALA A 7 -13.87 -5.97 -16.58
C ALA A 7 -12.78 -4.91 -16.74
N TYR A 8 -12.00 -4.65 -15.67
CA TYR A 8 -10.97 -3.59 -15.70
C TYR A 8 -9.63 -4.06 -16.26
N CYS A 9 -9.30 -5.34 -16.09
CA CYS A 9 -8.06 -5.88 -16.62
C CYS A 9 -8.13 -6.20 -18.12
N VAL A 10 -9.31 -6.42 -18.67
CA VAL A 10 -9.51 -6.73 -20.10
C VAL A 10 -8.98 -5.60 -20.99
N SER A 11 -9.23 -4.35 -20.61
CA SER A 11 -8.76 -3.16 -21.34
C SER A 11 -7.45 -2.58 -20.81
N CYS A 12 -6.81 -3.23 -19.83
CA CYS A 12 -5.56 -2.73 -19.26
C CYS A 12 -4.40 -2.92 -20.25
N PRO A 13 -3.62 -1.88 -20.57
CA PRO A 13 -2.46 -1.98 -21.48
C PRO A 13 -1.43 -3.02 -21.02
N ASN A 14 -1.39 -3.29 -19.72
CA ASN A 14 -0.46 -4.23 -19.09
C ASN A 14 -0.95 -5.68 -19.10
N ARG A 15 -2.16 -5.95 -19.58
CA ARG A 15 -2.74 -7.30 -19.61
C ARG A 15 -1.92 -8.29 -20.39
N LEU A 16 -1.38 -7.87 -21.54
CA LEU A 16 -0.60 -8.73 -22.43
C LEU A 16 0.63 -9.34 -21.76
N PHE A 17 1.16 -8.67 -20.73
CA PHE A 17 2.34 -9.11 -19.98
C PHE A 17 1.99 -9.99 -18.77
N ASN A 18 0.69 -10.15 -18.46
CA ASN A 18 0.19 -10.88 -17.29
C ASN A 18 -0.80 -11.99 -17.68
N THR A 19 -0.77 -12.45 -18.92
CA THR A 19 -1.60 -13.55 -19.38
C THR A 19 -1.37 -14.80 -18.53
N GLY A 20 -2.44 -15.32 -17.93
CA GLY A 20 -2.39 -16.50 -17.07
C GLY A 20 -2.03 -16.26 -15.60
N ARG A 21 -1.85 -15.01 -15.16
CA ARG A 21 -1.57 -14.69 -13.76
C ARG A 21 -2.78 -14.06 -13.08
N ASN A 22 -3.05 -14.47 -11.85
CA ASN A 22 -4.10 -13.91 -11.02
C ASN A 22 -3.75 -12.50 -10.54
N ILE A 23 -4.78 -11.67 -10.39
CA ILE A 23 -4.64 -10.39 -9.69
C ILE A 23 -4.26 -10.65 -8.24
N GLU A 24 -3.29 -9.90 -7.74
CA GLU A 24 -2.90 -9.96 -6.33
C GLU A 24 -3.85 -9.09 -5.51
N VAL A 25 -4.66 -9.74 -4.69
CA VAL A 25 -5.47 -9.08 -3.66
C VAL A 25 -4.63 -8.82 -2.42
N GLY A 26 -5.10 -7.91 -1.57
CA GLY A 26 -4.48 -7.66 -0.28
C GLY A 26 -4.63 -8.83 0.69
N ILE A 27 -3.87 -8.77 1.75
CA ILE A 27 -3.79 -9.77 2.81
C ILE A 27 -3.95 -9.12 4.18
N GLY A 28 -4.39 -9.89 5.17
CA GLY A 28 -4.50 -9.47 6.56
C GLY A 28 -5.93 -9.22 7.01
N CYS A 29 -6.11 -8.41 8.04
CA CYS A 29 -7.36 -8.21 8.74
C CYS A 29 -8.34 -7.33 7.96
N ILE A 30 -9.42 -7.92 7.43
CA ILE A 30 -10.47 -7.20 6.67
C ILE A 30 -11.37 -6.33 7.56
N THR A 31 -11.38 -6.56 8.86
CA THR A 31 -12.11 -5.75 9.84
C THR A 31 -11.27 -4.63 10.45
N SER A 32 -10.03 -4.50 10.00
CA SER A 32 -9.11 -3.47 10.50
C SER A 32 -9.60 -2.07 10.14
N ASP A 33 -9.37 -1.13 11.03
CA ASP A 33 -9.52 0.29 10.74
C ASP A 33 -8.30 0.89 10.01
N THR A 34 -7.25 0.10 9.79
CA THR A 34 -5.98 0.54 9.19
C THR A 34 -5.64 -0.27 7.94
N VAL A 35 -5.45 0.45 6.85
CA VAL A 35 -5.02 -0.09 5.55
C VAL A 35 -3.61 0.39 5.24
N LEU A 36 -2.75 -0.54 4.80
CA LEU A 36 -1.42 -0.25 4.30
C LEU A 36 -1.38 -0.50 2.79
N VAL A 37 -0.99 0.51 2.02
CA VAL A 37 -0.86 0.42 0.56
C VAL A 37 0.61 0.48 0.17
N ILE A 38 1.10 -0.56 -0.50
CA ILE A 38 2.44 -0.56 -1.09
C ILE A 38 2.33 -0.06 -2.52
N SER A 39 2.77 1.18 -2.73
CA SER A 39 2.65 1.89 -4.00
C SER A 39 3.84 1.59 -4.90
N ARG A 40 3.54 1.32 -6.18
CA ARG A 40 4.53 1.10 -7.26
C ARG A 40 5.53 -0.01 -6.96
N ALA A 41 5.05 -1.09 -6.37
CA ALA A 41 5.84 -2.30 -6.23
C ALA A 41 6.10 -2.92 -7.62
N TYR A 42 7.34 -2.87 -8.08
CA TYR A 42 7.70 -3.28 -9.45
C TYR A 42 7.67 -4.79 -9.64
N ALA A 43 8.23 -5.55 -8.71
CA ALA A 43 8.29 -7.00 -8.81
C ALA A 43 7.71 -7.62 -7.53
N LYS A 44 7.17 -8.84 -7.68
CA LYS A 44 6.57 -9.58 -6.55
C LYS A 44 7.60 -9.81 -5.44
N GLU A 45 8.82 -10.21 -5.80
CA GLU A 45 9.92 -10.48 -4.87
C GLU A 45 10.24 -9.25 -4.00
N ASN A 46 10.26 -8.05 -4.58
CA ASN A 46 10.49 -6.82 -3.84
C ASN A 46 9.33 -6.49 -2.89
N ARG A 47 8.10 -6.80 -3.29
CA ARG A 47 6.92 -6.63 -2.44
C ARG A 47 6.97 -7.60 -1.25
N ASP A 48 7.22 -8.88 -1.51
CA ASP A 48 7.28 -9.92 -0.48
C ASP A 48 8.42 -9.62 0.51
N ARG A 49 9.59 -9.21 -0.01
CA ARG A 49 10.70 -8.76 0.83
C ARG A 49 10.32 -7.56 1.69
N PHE A 50 9.65 -6.55 1.10
CA PHE A 50 9.22 -5.38 1.87
C PHE A 50 8.16 -5.73 2.90
N ILE A 51 7.22 -6.63 2.60
CA ILE A 51 6.24 -7.12 3.59
C ILE A 51 6.95 -7.80 4.76
N GLY A 52 7.98 -8.61 4.51
CA GLY A 52 8.79 -9.20 5.58
C GLY A 52 9.43 -8.15 6.48
N ILE A 53 10.03 -7.13 5.89
CA ILE A 53 10.62 -5.98 6.62
C ILE A 53 9.54 -5.21 7.39
N LEU A 54 8.38 -4.98 6.77
CA LEU A 54 7.27 -4.25 7.38
C LEU A 54 6.67 -5.01 8.57
N LYS A 55 6.54 -6.34 8.48
CA LYS A 55 6.11 -7.19 9.62
C LYS A 55 7.06 -7.05 10.81
N ALA A 56 8.36 -7.13 10.57
CA ALA A 56 9.36 -6.98 11.62
C ALA A 56 9.32 -5.58 12.26
N MET A 57 9.25 -4.52 11.43
CA MET A 57 9.13 -3.15 11.94
C MET A 57 7.83 -2.93 12.73
N TRP A 58 6.72 -3.49 12.26
CA TRP A 58 5.42 -3.34 12.92
C TRP A 58 5.40 -4.01 14.28
N LEU A 59 5.88 -5.26 14.36
CA LEU A 59 6.00 -6.01 15.60
C LEU A 59 6.89 -5.29 16.62
N ASP A 60 8.01 -4.74 16.19
CA ASP A 60 8.95 -4.01 17.03
C ASP A 60 8.40 -2.65 17.55
N ILE A 61 7.47 -2.03 16.81
CA ILE A 61 6.85 -0.75 17.22
C ILE A 61 5.61 -0.98 18.11
N THR A 62 4.81 -2.02 17.81
CA THR A 62 3.47 -2.19 18.39
C THR A 62 3.36 -3.38 19.32
N ASN A 63 4.30 -4.34 19.30
CA ASN A 63 4.24 -5.66 19.92
C ASN A 63 3.09 -6.57 19.39
N TYR A 64 2.57 -6.29 18.21
CA TYR A 64 1.49 -7.05 17.59
C TYR A 64 1.84 -7.44 16.16
N GLU A 65 1.24 -8.53 15.69
CA GLU A 65 1.42 -8.98 14.31
C GLU A 65 0.74 -8.04 13.31
N LEU A 66 1.46 -7.66 12.24
CA LEU A 66 0.99 -6.73 11.22
C LEU A 66 -0.36 -7.16 10.61
N LEU A 67 -0.44 -8.42 10.19
CA LEU A 67 -1.61 -8.92 9.43
C LEU A 67 -2.82 -9.19 10.30
N GLU A 68 -2.67 -9.23 11.62
CA GLU A 68 -3.78 -9.28 12.57
C GLU A 68 -4.38 -7.90 12.80
N GLN A 69 -3.57 -6.84 12.68
CA GLN A 69 -3.99 -5.48 12.94
C GLN A 69 -4.31 -4.65 11.69
N CYS A 70 -3.76 -5.02 10.53
CA CYS A 70 -3.86 -4.22 9.33
C CYS A 70 -4.28 -5.06 8.11
N TYR A 71 -4.92 -4.39 7.17
CA TYR A 71 -5.09 -4.90 5.81
C TYR A 71 -4.00 -4.32 4.92
N VAL A 72 -3.21 -5.17 4.27
CA VAL A 72 -2.09 -4.77 3.40
C VAL A 72 -2.46 -5.03 1.95
N THR A 73 -2.38 -4.02 1.11
CA THR A 73 -2.70 -4.13 -0.32
C THR A 73 -1.70 -3.39 -1.21
N TYR A 74 -1.92 -3.42 -2.51
CA TYR A 74 -1.04 -2.86 -3.53
C TYR A 74 -1.81 -1.91 -4.44
N ASP A 75 -1.16 -0.84 -4.90
CA ASP A 75 -1.72 0.06 -5.92
C ASP A 75 -1.73 -0.60 -7.31
N ILE A 76 -0.72 -1.45 -7.61
CA ILE A 76 -0.65 -2.24 -8.83
C ILE A 76 -0.96 -3.69 -8.51
N LYS A 77 -2.05 -4.19 -9.07
CA LYS A 77 -2.63 -5.49 -8.75
C LYS A 77 -2.04 -6.67 -9.53
N CYS A 78 -1.27 -6.41 -10.56
CA CYS A 78 -0.66 -7.47 -11.34
C CYS A 78 0.82 -7.64 -11.00
N PRO A 79 1.35 -8.89 -11.03
CA PRO A 79 2.78 -9.15 -10.96
C PRO A 79 3.48 -8.42 -12.10
N ARG A 80 4.63 -7.80 -11.83
CA ARG A 80 5.38 -7.02 -12.81
C ARG A 80 6.78 -7.56 -12.99
N TYR A 81 7.25 -7.47 -14.22
CA TYR A 81 8.67 -7.64 -14.51
C TYR A 81 9.44 -6.33 -14.23
N PRO A 82 10.68 -6.42 -13.74
CA PRO A 82 11.48 -5.23 -13.38
C PRO A 82 11.67 -4.20 -14.50
N SER A 83 11.69 -4.64 -15.76
CA SER A 83 11.90 -3.80 -16.94
C SER A 83 10.67 -3.04 -17.45
N TYR A 84 9.57 -3.09 -16.70
CA TYR A 84 8.27 -2.71 -17.23
C TYR A 84 7.70 -1.46 -16.53
N ASN A 85 7.46 -0.42 -17.30
CA ASN A 85 6.87 0.81 -16.80
C ASN A 85 5.34 0.72 -16.76
N VAL A 86 4.74 1.11 -15.63
CA VAL A 86 3.29 1.26 -15.54
C VAL A 86 2.87 2.51 -16.27
N THR A 87 2.01 2.33 -17.26
CA THR A 87 1.37 3.45 -17.95
C THR A 87 0.37 4.14 -17.02
N LYS A 88 0.02 5.39 -17.34
CA LYS A 88 -1.01 6.15 -16.63
C LYS A 88 -2.34 5.38 -16.63
N ASP A 89 -2.71 4.79 -17.75
CA ASP A 89 -3.96 4.05 -17.90
C ASP A 89 -3.97 2.78 -17.06
N ALA A 90 -2.87 2.03 -17.02
CA ALA A 90 -2.75 0.87 -16.13
C ALA A 90 -2.89 1.24 -14.64
N ASN A 91 -2.35 2.39 -14.23
CA ASN A 91 -2.54 2.92 -12.88
C ASN A 91 -4.02 3.20 -12.59
N ILE A 92 -4.75 3.80 -13.53
CA ILE A 92 -6.17 4.09 -13.37
C ILE A 92 -6.97 2.80 -13.20
N HIS A 93 -6.70 1.78 -14.02
CA HIS A 93 -7.37 0.48 -13.93
C HIS A 93 -7.10 -0.22 -12.59
N CYS A 94 -5.83 -0.28 -12.18
CA CYS A 94 -5.45 -0.88 -10.90
C CYS A 94 -6.06 -0.14 -9.71
N ASN A 95 -6.15 1.20 -9.78
CA ASN A 95 -6.81 2.00 -8.75
C ASN A 95 -8.28 1.65 -8.59
N ARG A 96 -9.01 1.51 -9.68
CA ARG A 96 -10.42 1.10 -9.64
C ARG A 96 -10.61 -0.27 -8.97
N ILE A 97 -9.70 -1.21 -9.24
CA ILE A 97 -9.70 -2.53 -8.59
C ILE A 97 -9.42 -2.38 -7.09
N MET A 98 -8.41 -1.59 -6.72
CA MET A 98 -8.08 -1.32 -5.32
C MET A 98 -9.26 -0.65 -4.58
N CYS A 99 -9.92 0.32 -5.18
CA CYS A 99 -11.09 0.96 -4.58
C CYS A 99 -12.23 -0.04 -4.34
N LYS A 100 -12.50 -0.96 -5.28
CA LYS A 100 -13.49 -2.03 -5.08
C LYS A 100 -13.09 -3.01 -3.99
N GLU A 101 -11.82 -3.35 -3.91
CA GLU A 101 -11.27 -4.23 -2.86
C GLU A 101 -11.42 -3.59 -1.48
N LEU A 102 -11.16 -2.29 -1.38
CA LEU A 102 -11.23 -1.55 -0.12
C LEU A 102 -12.65 -1.14 0.29
N ALA A 103 -13.61 -1.12 -0.63
CA ALA A 103 -14.98 -0.68 -0.35
C ALA A 103 -15.66 -1.40 0.82
N PRO A 104 -15.51 -2.74 1.01
CA PRO A 104 -16.09 -3.43 2.17
C PRO A 104 -15.32 -3.22 3.49
N ILE A 105 -14.10 -2.65 3.44
CA ILE A 105 -13.24 -2.44 4.60
C ILE A 105 -13.56 -1.08 5.19
N LYS A 106 -14.05 -1.05 6.43
CA LYS A 106 -14.41 0.19 7.15
C LYS A 106 -13.16 0.84 7.77
N TYR A 107 -12.12 1.05 6.97
CA TYR A 107 -10.90 1.69 7.45
C TYR A 107 -11.11 3.19 7.73
N LYS A 108 -10.31 3.72 8.66
CA LYS A 108 -10.24 5.14 9.02
C LYS A 108 -8.85 5.71 8.74
N PHE A 109 -7.86 4.82 8.69
CA PHE A 109 -6.46 5.17 8.55
C PHE A 109 -5.86 4.45 7.35
N MET A 110 -5.08 5.19 6.55
CA MET A 110 -4.36 4.64 5.41
C MET A 110 -2.90 5.09 5.46
N ILE A 111 -1.99 4.15 5.34
CA ILE A 111 -0.56 4.43 5.17
C ILE A 111 -0.15 3.98 3.77
N ILE A 112 0.37 4.91 2.98
CA ILE A 112 0.84 4.64 1.61
C ILE A 112 2.36 4.64 1.60
N PHE A 113 2.95 3.51 1.23
CA PHE A 113 4.39 3.36 1.04
C PHE A 113 4.75 3.43 -0.43
N GLY A 114 5.77 4.21 -0.78
CA GLY A 114 6.30 4.28 -2.12
C GLY A 114 6.20 5.66 -2.75
N ARG A 115 6.22 5.73 -4.06
CA ARG A 115 5.97 6.98 -4.77
C ARG A 115 4.46 7.20 -4.83
N ALA A 116 4.02 8.32 -4.26
CA ALA A 116 2.63 8.72 -4.35
C ALA A 116 2.15 8.70 -5.80
N TRP A 117 0.93 8.32 -6.03
CA TRP A 117 0.25 8.62 -7.27
C TRP A 117 0.33 10.09 -7.55
N ASN A 118 0.91 10.45 -8.68
CA ASN A 118 1.00 11.84 -9.13
C ASN A 118 -0.39 12.49 -9.31
N THR A 119 -1.44 11.70 -9.32
CA THR A 119 -2.84 12.14 -9.46
C THR A 119 -3.55 12.42 -8.13
N VAL A 120 -3.09 11.84 -7.03
CA VAL A 120 -3.75 12.02 -5.71
C VAL A 120 -2.94 12.95 -4.80
N LEU A 121 -1.61 12.98 -4.97
CA LEU A 121 -0.70 13.76 -4.14
C LEU A 121 0.29 14.52 -5.05
N PRO A 122 -0.06 15.71 -5.52
CA PRO A 122 0.88 16.51 -6.29
C PRO A 122 2.05 16.95 -5.40
N GLY A 123 3.24 16.61 -5.82
CA GLY A 123 4.50 17.24 -5.40
C GLY A 123 5.14 16.69 -4.12
N ASN A 124 6.40 16.40 -4.25
CA ASN A 124 7.46 16.17 -3.25
C ASN A 124 7.41 14.89 -2.40
N SER A 125 8.57 14.24 -2.37
CA SER A 125 8.92 12.99 -1.69
C SER A 125 9.00 13.07 -0.16
N THR A 126 8.30 14.00 0.48
CA THR A 126 8.30 14.17 1.93
C THR A 126 7.13 13.45 2.59
N PHE A 127 7.33 13.02 3.84
CA PHE A 127 6.25 12.54 4.69
C PHE A 127 5.11 13.56 4.75
N LYS A 128 3.91 13.13 4.37
CA LYS A 128 2.70 13.96 4.40
C LYS A 128 1.58 13.26 5.13
N SER A 129 0.90 14.01 5.99
CA SER A 129 -0.34 13.61 6.63
C SER A 129 -1.46 14.52 6.15
N PHE A 130 -2.59 13.97 5.76
CA PHE A 130 -3.77 14.73 5.41
C PHE A 130 -5.05 13.97 5.74
N TYR A 131 -6.13 14.73 5.91
CA TYR A 131 -7.46 14.19 6.14
C TYR A 131 -8.31 14.44 4.90
N SER A 132 -8.88 13.40 4.34
CA SER A 132 -9.74 13.48 3.16
C SER A 132 -10.88 12.49 3.23
N ASN A 133 -12.10 12.93 2.95
CA ASN A 133 -13.30 12.10 2.88
C ASN A 133 -13.54 11.19 4.10
N GLY A 134 -13.19 11.65 5.30
CA GLY A 134 -13.34 10.86 6.52
C GLY A 134 -12.16 9.95 6.85
N TYR A 135 -11.08 9.96 6.05
CA TYR A 135 -9.90 9.13 6.21
C TYR A 135 -8.67 9.95 6.58
N HIS A 136 -7.87 9.43 7.50
CA HIS A 136 -6.52 9.91 7.74
C HIS A 136 -5.55 9.17 6.82
N ILE A 137 -4.85 9.90 5.98
CA ILE A 137 -3.92 9.35 5.02
C ILE A 137 -2.51 9.82 5.36
N LEU A 138 -1.58 8.89 5.45
CA LEU A 138 -0.16 9.12 5.67
C LEU A 138 0.63 8.57 4.49
N TYR A 139 1.51 9.40 3.98
CA TYR A 139 2.41 9.01 2.91
C TYR A 139 3.84 8.87 3.43
N ILE A 140 4.42 7.69 3.23
CA ILE A 140 5.81 7.37 3.57
C ILE A 140 6.56 7.07 2.26
N PRO A 141 7.47 7.95 1.81
CA PRO A 141 8.26 7.69 0.62
C PRO A 141 9.13 6.45 0.80
N LEU A 142 9.05 5.55 -0.16
CA LEU A 142 9.79 4.30 -0.19
C LEU A 142 10.43 4.12 -1.56
N ASN A 143 11.71 3.78 -1.56
CA ASN A 143 12.39 3.29 -2.75
C ASN A 143 12.70 1.80 -2.58
N LEU A 144 11.96 0.95 -3.30
CA LEU A 144 12.13 -0.51 -3.21
C LEU A 144 13.49 -1.01 -3.67
N THR A 145 14.24 -0.22 -4.46
CA THR A 145 15.61 -0.58 -4.85
C THR A 145 16.62 -0.38 -3.70
N LYS A 146 16.24 0.38 -2.66
CA LYS A 146 17.04 0.66 -1.47
C LYS A 146 16.68 -0.18 -0.25
N LEU A 147 16.01 -1.31 -0.43
CA LEU A 147 15.65 -2.19 0.70
C LEU A 147 16.86 -2.87 1.36
N GLY A 148 18.04 -2.83 0.75
CA GLY A 148 19.31 -3.26 1.34
C GLY A 148 20.04 -2.16 2.12
N ASP A 149 19.57 -0.91 2.05
CA ASP A 149 20.18 0.25 2.72
C ASP A 149 19.61 0.38 4.14
N ALA A 150 20.43 0.16 5.15
CA ALA A 150 20.05 0.21 6.56
C ALA A 150 19.52 1.59 6.99
N GLU A 151 20.14 2.68 6.52
CA GLU A 151 19.68 4.03 6.84
C GLU A 151 18.32 4.34 6.21
N HIS A 152 18.08 3.85 4.98
CA HIS A 152 16.79 3.98 4.34
C HIS A 152 15.69 3.24 5.13
N ILE A 153 15.95 2.01 5.57
CA ILE A 153 15.03 1.21 6.38
C ILE A 153 14.77 1.86 7.75
N LYS A 154 15.81 2.38 8.41
CA LYS A 154 15.69 3.12 9.67
C LYS A 154 14.82 4.37 9.52
N ALA A 155 14.98 5.12 8.42
CA ALA A 155 14.14 6.28 8.13
C ALA A 155 12.67 5.89 7.92
N ILE A 156 12.39 4.77 7.24
CA ILE A 156 11.03 4.25 7.07
C ILE A 156 10.44 3.86 8.43
N LYS A 157 11.18 3.13 9.26
CA LYS A 157 10.75 2.72 10.61
C LYS A 157 10.39 3.93 11.48
N SER A 158 11.22 4.97 11.48
CA SER A 158 10.96 6.20 12.23
C SER A 158 9.66 6.90 11.77
N LYS A 159 9.43 6.97 10.47
CA LYS A 159 8.18 7.55 9.92
C LYS A 159 6.96 6.69 10.24
N LEU A 160 7.08 5.38 10.17
CA LEU A 160 6.02 4.44 10.53
C LEU A 160 5.65 4.57 12.02
N ALA A 161 6.62 4.67 12.91
CA ALA A 161 6.39 4.88 14.34
C ALA A 161 5.61 6.17 14.60
N LYS A 162 6.00 7.28 13.94
CA LYS A 162 5.25 8.55 14.02
C LYS A 162 3.81 8.42 13.50
N ALA A 163 3.62 7.67 12.41
CA ALA A 163 2.31 7.40 11.84
C ALA A 163 1.41 6.67 12.84
N ILE A 164 1.92 5.61 13.45
CA ILE A 164 1.20 4.81 14.44
C ILE A 164 0.84 5.64 15.68
N GLN A 165 1.79 6.43 16.19
CA GLN A 165 1.53 7.36 17.30
C GLN A 165 0.43 8.37 16.96
N HIS A 166 0.46 8.94 15.75
CA HIS A 166 -0.56 9.87 15.27
C HIS A 166 -1.93 9.21 15.25
N PHE A 167 -2.07 8.01 14.67
CA PHE A 167 -3.34 7.30 14.61
C PHE A 167 -3.85 6.90 15.99
N ASN A 168 -2.99 6.43 16.89
CA ASN A 168 -3.39 6.09 18.26
C ASN A 168 -3.97 7.32 18.97
N LYS A 169 -3.34 8.50 18.82
CA LYS A 169 -3.89 9.74 19.37
C LYS A 169 -5.33 10.01 18.89
N TYR A 170 -5.59 9.83 17.59
CA TYR A 170 -6.93 10.05 17.03
C TYR A 170 -7.95 8.97 17.42
N ARG A 171 -7.53 7.74 17.63
CA ARG A 171 -8.42 6.68 18.16
C ARG A 171 -8.97 7.03 19.55
N TYR A 172 -8.13 7.53 20.44
CA TYR A 172 -8.50 7.86 21.82
C TYR A 172 -9.24 9.18 21.99
N MET A 173 -9.20 10.08 21.00
CA MET A 173 -9.93 11.35 21.06
C MET A 173 -11.43 11.23 20.71
N ARG A 174 -11.88 10.06 20.25
CA ARG A 174 -13.26 9.82 19.80
C ARG A 174 -14.03 8.80 20.63
N THR A 175 -13.45 8.32 21.72
CA THR A 175 -14.14 7.59 22.80
C THR A 175 -14.54 8.55 23.90
#